data_9ba369f17d96b59d106f8a776951aa67
#
_entry.id   9ba369f17d96b59d106f8a776951aa67
#
_cell.length_a   1.000
_cell.length_b   1.000
_cell.length_c   1.000
_cell.angle_alpha   90.00
_cell.angle_beta   90.00
_cell.angle_gamma   90.00
#
_symmetry.space_group_name_H-M   'P 1'
#
loop_
_entity.id
_entity.type
_entity.pdbx_description
1 polymer ?
#
loop_
_entity_poly.entity_id
_entity_poly.type
_entity_poly.pdbx_seq_one_letter_code
_entity_poly.pdbx_strand_id
1 'polypeptide(L)'
;MYKISLGVFCLVLAVIFGNAMVVTGQSDVEEMCIPMGIIPLEPLEGVEAKRTPVDFDHPTHFGFRCQTCHHKWETSEPIAGCTTTDCHDVAEAPKKSGAGAIDKDLAARYYKTAYHGLCISCHKEMQIQNKALEISGRVLTENLPNTGPTGCIQCHLKEEE
;
A
#
# COMPACT_ATOMS: atom_id res chain seq x y z
N MET A 1 -26.54 -7.11 -71.24
CA MET A 1 -27.26 -7.80 -70.14
C MET A 1 -26.22 -8.67 -69.44
N TYR A 2 -25.66 -8.18 -68.32
CA TYR A 2 -24.66 -8.92 -67.55
C TYR A 2 -25.37 -9.90 -66.62
N LYS A 3 -25.26 -11.18 -66.94
CA LYS A 3 -25.62 -12.24 -65.99
C LYS A 3 -24.42 -12.43 -65.01
N ILE A 4 -24.34 -11.57 -64.01
CA ILE A 4 -23.43 -11.83 -62.91
C ILE A 4 -23.96 -13.06 -62.20
N SER A 5 -23.20 -14.14 -62.25
CA SER A 5 -23.57 -15.40 -61.61
C SER A 5 -23.72 -15.19 -60.09
N LEU A 6 -24.86 -15.59 -59.55
CA LEU A 6 -25.20 -15.53 -58.14
C LEU A 6 -24.06 -16.10 -57.23
N GLY A 7 -23.29 -17.05 -57.79
CA GLY A 7 -22.14 -17.66 -57.11
C GLY A 7 -20.99 -16.70 -56.85
N VAL A 8 -20.73 -15.73 -57.75
CA VAL A 8 -19.66 -14.74 -57.56
C VAL A 8 -20.03 -13.74 -56.48
N PHE A 9 -21.31 -13.38 -56.39
CA PHE A 9 -21.82 -12.47 -55.37
C PHE A 9 -21.74 -13.08 -53.95
N CYS A 10 -22.05 -14.37 -53.82
CA CYS A 10 -21.93 -15.07 -52.53
C CYS A 10 -20.47 -15.23 -52.09
N LEU A 11 -19.53 -15.44 -53.03
CA LEU A 11 -18.10 -15.54 -52.70
C LEU A 11 -17.53 -14.18 -52.23
N VAL A 12 -17.93 -13.09 -52.84
CA VAL A 12 -17.50 -11.74 -52.42
C VAL A 12 -18.04 -11.39 -51.06
N LEU A 13 -19.28 -11.73 -50.74
CA LEU A 13 -19.86 -11.52 -49.44
C LEU A 13 -19.17 -12.37 -48.36
N ALA A 14 -18.79 -13.61 -48.64
CA ALA A 14 -18.06 -14.46 -47.69
C ALA A 14 -16.66 -13.93 -47.37
N VAL A 15 -15.99 -13.28 -48.32
CA VAL A 15 -14.68 -12.65 -48.12
C VAL A 15 -14.81 -11.35 -47.28
N ILE A 16 -15.91 -10.60 -47.44
CA ILE A 16 -16.13 -9.36 -46.71
C ILE A 16 -16.50 -9.65 -45.21
N PHE A 17 -17.26 -10.69 -44.96
CA PHE A 17 -17.67 -11.07 -43.60
C PHE A 17 -16.72 -12.02 -42.90
N GLY A 18 -15.76 -12.62 -43.61
CA GLY A 18 -14.79 -13.57 -43.03
C GLY A 18 -13.67 -12.94 -42.23
N ASN A 19 -13.49 -11.63 -42.26
CA ASN A 19 -12.48 -10.92 -41.47
C ASN A 19 -13.07 -10.30 -40.20
N ALA A 20 -13.99 -10.98 -39.52
CA ALA A 20 -14.25 -10.67 -38.13
C ALA A 20 -13.01 -11.04 -37.32
N MET A 21 -12.09 -10.07 -37.16
CA MET A 21 -11.04 -10.16 -36.16
C MET A 21 -11.73 -10.41 -34.81
N VAL A 22 -11.60 -11.62 -34.32
CA VAL A 22 -11.82 -11.90 -32.91
C VAL A 22 -10.72 -11.13 -32.18
N VAL A 23 -11.00 -9.87 -31.82
CA VAL A 23 -10.23 -9.17 -30.81
C VAL A 23 -10.54 -9.92 -29.52
N THR A 24 -9.73 -10.95 -29.24
CA THR A 24 -9.63 -11.48 -27.89
C THR A 24 -9.02 -10.34 -27.07
N GLY A 25 -9.87 -9.52 -26.49
CA GLY A 25 -9.47 -8.63 -25.42
C GLY A 25 -8.95 -9.51 -24.29
N GLN A 26 -7.67 -9.79 -24.29
CA GLN A 26 -6.96 -10.17 -23.10
C GLN A 26 -7.06 -8.93 -22.23
N SER A 27 -8.06 -8.91 -21.35
CA SER A 27 -7.98 -8.06 -20.18
C SER A 27 -6.80 -8.61 -19.39
N ASP A 28 -5.65 -7.96 -19.52
CA ASP A 28 -4.59 -8.10 -18.55
C ASP A 28 -5.20 -7.59 -17.24
N VAL A 29 -5.89 -8.49 -16.54
CA VAL A 29 -6.22 -8.27 -15.14
C VAL A 29 -4.87 -8.36 -14.46
N GLU A 30 -4.25 -7.22 -14.23
CA GLU A 30 -3.06 -7.16 -13.39
C GLU A 30 -3.45 -7.76 -12.05
N GLU A 31 -2.98 -8.98 -11.82
CA GLU A 31 -3.20 -9.68 -10.58
C GLU A 31 -2.50 -8.88 -9.48
N MET A 32 -3.28 -8.31 -8.57
CA MET A 32 -2.73 -7.58 -7.44
C MET A 32 -1.91 -8.54 -6.57
N CYS A 33 -0.60 -8.44 -6.66
CA CYS A 33 0.31 -9.23 -5.84
C CYS A 33 0.45 -8.59 -4.45
N ILE A 34 -0.21 -9.18 -3.45
CA ILE A 34 -0.13 -8.73 -2.06
C ILE A 34 0.92 -9.58 -1.35
N PRO A 35 1.96 -8.98 -0.75
CA PRO A 35 2.92 -9.72 0.05
C PRO A 35 2.25 -10.40 1.26
N MET A 36 2.33 -11.72 1.31
CA MET A 36 1.70 -12.55 2.36
C MET A 36 2.65 -12.92 3.51
N GLY A 37 3.77 -12.24 3.63
CA GLY A 37 4.78 -12.56 4.63
C GLY A 37 5.24 -11.34 5.42
N ILE A 38 6.31 -11.55 6.17
CA ILE A 38 7.02 -10.49 6.90
C ILE A 38 7.79 -9.66 5.89
N ILE A 39 7.64 -8.35 5.98
CA ILE A 39 8.35 -7.37 5.14
C ILE A 39 9.32 -6.60 6.05
N PRO A 40 10.63 -6.71 5.86
CA PRO A 40 11.58 -5.90 6.60
C PRO A 40 11.47 -4.44 6.12
N LEU A 41 11.14 -3.54 7.05
CA LEU A 41 11.11 -2.10 6.79
C LEU A 41 12.48 -1.52 7.10
N GLU A 42 13.25 -1.32 6.06
CA GLU A 42 14.61 -0.79 6.11
C GLU A 42 14.63 0.73 5.91
N PRO A 43 15.73 1.41 6.30
CA PRO A 43 15.97 2.79 5.88
C PRO A 43 16.04 2.91 4.35
N LEU A 44 15.91 4.13 3.85
CA LEU A 44 16.16 4.42 2.45
C LEU A 44 17.61 4.06 2.06
N GLU A 45 17.81 3.71 0.80
CA GLU A 45 19.14 3.41 0.26
C GLU A 45 20.15 4.53 0.57
N GLY A 46 21.33 4.16 1.02
CA GLY A 46 22.37 5.10 1.43
C GLY A 46 22.20 5.73 2.81
N VAL A 47 21.14 5.41 3.54
CA VAL A 47 20.93 5.86 4.92
C VAL A 47 21.44 4.82 5.90
N GLU A 48 22.40 5.18 6.74
CA GLU A 48 22.88 4.28 7.81
C GLU A 48 21.78 4.00 8.84
N ALA A 49 21.49 2.72 9.05
CA ALA A 49 20.52 2.29 10.02
C ALA A 49 21.04 2.49 11.45
N LYS A 50 20.30 3.23 12.26
CA LYS A 50 20.61 3.41 13.70
C LYS A 50 20.00 2.34 14.58
N ARG A 51 19.10 1.53 14.05
CA ARG A 51 18.39 0.44 14.69
C ARG A 51 18.15 -0.66 13.68
N THR A 52 17.90 -1.86 14.15
CA THR A 52 17.46 -2.99 13.32
C THR A 52 16.24 -2.62 12.49
N PRO A 53 16.10 -3.15 11.28
CA PRO A 53 14.86 -3.08 10.52
C PRO A 53 13.65 -3.51 11.34
N VAL A 54 12.47 -3.06 10.97
CA VAL A 54 11.22 -3.50 11.60
C VAL A 54 10.61 -4.60 10.75
N ASP A 55 10.41 -5.75 11.33
CA ASP A 55 9.69 -6.85 10.71
C ASP A 55 8.19 -6.55 10.73
N PHE A 56 7.68 -6.14 9.59
CA PHE A 56 6.26 -5.82 9.41
C PHE A 56 5.49 -7.05 8.93
N ASP A 57 4.65 -7.58 9.78
CA ASP A 57 3.75 -8.68 9.44
C ASP A 57 2.51 -8.11 8.73
N HIS A 58 2.56 -8.10 7.40
CA HIS A 58 1.48 -7.56 6.56
C HIS A 58 0.14 -8.28 6.78
N PRO A 59 0.06 -9.62 6.82
CA PRO A 59 -1.19 -10.35 7.06
C PRO A 59 -1.93 -9.93 8.33
N THR A 60 -1.24 -9.63 9.42
CA THR A 60 -1.85 -9.16 10.67
C THR A 60 -2.65 -7.87 10.51
N HIS A 61 -2.36 -7.09 9.45
CA HIS A 61 -3.01 -5.82 9.16
C HIS A 61 -4.15 -5.92 8.14
N PHE A 62 -4.46 -7.10 7.59
CA PHE A 62 -5.53 -7.27 6.60
C PHE A 62 -6.95 -7.01 7.12
N GLY A 63 -7.13 -6.89 8.42
CA GLY A 63 -8.38 -6.42 9.01
C GLY A 63 -8.71 -4.95 8.74
N PHE A 64 -7.75 -4.17 8.24
CA PHE A 64 -7.91 -2.76 7.92
C PHE A 64 -8.02 -2.54 6.40
N ARG A 65 -8.62 -1.41 6.02
CA ARG A 65 -8.70 -1.04 4.60
C ARG A 65 -7.30 -0.72 4.08
N CYS A 66 -6.95 -1.19 2.89
CA CYS A 66 -5.63 -0.97 2.28
C CYS A 66 -5.24 0.52 2.25
N GLN A 67 -6.21 1.40 1.95
CA GLN A 67 -6.00 2.85 1.92
C GLN A 67 -5.73 3.49 3.29
N THR A 68 -5.90 2.77 4.40
CA THR A 68 -5.50 3.27 5.71
C THR A 68 -3.99 3.50 5.77
N CYS A 69 -3.22 2.65 5.09
CA CYS A 69 -1.77 2.75 4.98
C CYS A 69 -1.35 3.28 3.60
N HIS A 70 -1.92 2.71 2.53
CA HIS A 70 -1.65 3.11 1.14
C HIS A 70 -2.58 4.26 0.72
N HIS A 71 -2.49 5.38 1.42
CA HIS A 71 -3.48 6.48 1.40
C HIS A 71 -3.59 7.23 0.07
N LYS A 72 -2.63 7.05 -0.85
CA LYS A 72 -2.64 7.59 -2.21
C LYS A 72 -3.07 6.58 -3.27
N TRP A 73 -3.35 5.34 -2.86
CA TRP A 73 -3.70 4.29 -3.79
C TRP A 73 -5.10 4.49 -4.37
N GLU A 74 -5.16 4.59 -5.67
CA GLU A 74 -6.37 4.50 -6.48
C GLU A 74 -6.49 3.08 -7.01
N THR A 75 -7.66 2.48 -6.84
CA THR A 75 -7.89 1.03 -7.07
C THR A 75 -7.59 0.54 -8.48
N SER A 76 -7.35 1.44 -9.42
CA SER A 76 -7.00 1.16 -10.82
C SER A 76 -5.49 0.98 -11.08
N GLU A 77 -4.65 1.22 -10.06
CA GLU A 77 -3.20 1.20 -10.20
C GLU A 77 -2.55 0.23 -9.20
N PRO A 78 -1.34 -0.27 -9.48
CA PRO A 78 -0.57 -1.06 -8.52
C PRO A 78 -0.33 -0.31 -7.22
N ILE A 79 -0.34 -1.02 -6.09
CA ILE A 79 -0.07 -0.43 -4.78
C ILE A 79 1.40 -0.03 -4.68
N ALA A 80 1.65 1.25 -4.45
CA ALA A 80 2.98 1.78 -4.18
C ALA A 80 3.37 1.60 -2.70
N GLY A 81 4.65 1.31 -2.45
CA GLY A 81 5.21 1.30 -1.09
C GLY A 81 5.37 2.71 -0.52
N CYS A 82 5.55 2.80 0.81
CA CYS A 82 5.67 4.10 1.49
C CYS A 82 6.82 4.96 0.95
N THR A 83 7.95 4.34 0.60
CA THR A 83 9.19 5.02 0.15
C THR A 83 9.32 5.13 -1.36
N THR A 84 8.24 4.90 -2.11
CA THR A 84 8.22 5.15 -3.55
C THR A 84 8.54 6.62 -3.84
N THR A 85 9.21 6.88 -4.96
CA THR A 85 9.56 8.24 -5.42
C THR A 85 8.34 9.17 -5.34
N ASP A 86 8.55 10.39 -4.87
CA ASP A 86 7.54 11.42 -4.64
C ASP A 86 6.52 11.13 -3.51
N CYS A 87 6.66 9.99 -2.80
CA CYS A 87 5.91 9.70 -1.60
C CYS A 87 6.71 10.06 -0.34
N HIS A 88 7.22 9.08 0.40
CA HIS A 88 8.02 9.29 1.61
C HIS A 88 9.49 8.92 1.37
N ASP A 89 10.09 9.57 0.40
CA ASP A 89 11.43 9.31 -0.15
C ASP A 89 12.52 10.27 0.33
N VAL A 90 12.21 11.16 1.25
CA VAL A 90 13.18 12.09 1.84
C VAL A 90 13.95 11.40 2.97
N ALA A 91 15.28 11.27 2.78
CA ALA A 91 16.19 10.57 3.69
C ALA A 91 16.56 11.37 4.93
N GLU A 92 16.70 12.70 4.79
CA GLU A 92 17.11 13.57 5.87
C GLU A 92 15.95 14.31 6.52
N ALA A 93 16.01 14.45 7.83
CA ALA A 93 15.04 15.25 8.55
C ALA A 93 15.07 16.70 8.08
N PRO A 94 13.92 17.30 7.74
CA PRO A 94 13.87 18.69 7.30
C PRO A 94 14.35 19.61 8.41
N LYS A 95 15.26 20.53 8.04
CA LYS A 95 15.83 21.51 8.96
C LYS A 95 14.89 22.70 9.11
N LYS A 96 14.90 23.32 10.29
CA LYS A 96 14.20 24.58 10.50
C LYS A 96 14.87 25.69 9.67
N SER A 97 14.06 26.44 8.94
CA SER A 97 14.52 27.67 8.29
C SER A 97 14.92 28.74 9.32
N GLY A 98 15.58 29.79 8.88
CA GLY A 98 15.98 30.94 9.74
C GLY A 98 14.83 31.60 10.51
N ALA A 99 13.58 31.43 10.06
CA ALA A 99 12.36 31.87 10.74
C ALA A 99 11.76 30.81 11.71
N GLY A 100 12.45 29.67 11.90
CA GLY A 100 11.99 28.56 12.74
C GLY A 100 10.90 27.69 12.11
N ALA A 101 10.49 27.97 10.87
CA ALA A 101 9.52 27.17 10.14
C ALA A 101 10.16 25.93 9.54
N ILE A 102 9.43 24.82 9.51
CA ILE A 102 9.81 23.59 8.81
C ILE A 102 9.01 23.56 7.51
N ASP A 103 9.68 23.18 6.43
CA ASP A 103 9.01 22.89 5.17
C ASP A 103 8.06 21.69 5.38
N LYS A 104 6.76 21.93 5.21
CA LYS A 104 5.72 20.94 5.49
C LYS A 104 5.73 19.80 4.49
N ASP A 105 6.07 20.07 3.24
CA ASP A 105 6.11 19.06 2.19
C ASP A 105 7.29 18.13 2.40
N LEU A 106 8.47 18.67 2.67
CA LEU A 106 9.64 17.87 3.04
C LEU A 106 9.40 17.07 4.34
N ALA A 107 8.72 17.67 5.32
CA ALA A 107 8.37 16.98 6.56
C ALA A 107 7.41 15.82 6.33
N ALA A 108 6.44 15.98 5.43
CA ALA A 108 5.51 14.93 5.06
C ALA A 108 6.19 13.80 4.27
N ARG A 109 7.16 14.15 3.42
CA ARG A 109 7.95 13.19 2.64
C ARG A 109 9.08 12.51 3.43
N TYR A 110 9.43 13.00 4.61
CA TYR A 110 10.47 12.37 5.42
C TYR A 110 10.04 10.99 5.91
N TYR A 111 10.66 9.94 5.36
CA TYR A 111 10.27 8.54 5.53
C TYR A 111 10.10 8.13 6.99
N LYS A 112 11.03 8.52 7.87
CA LYS A 112 11.01 8.16 9.28
C LYS A 112 9.79 8.73 10.02
N THR A 113 9.41 9.96 9.70
CA THR A 113 8.21 10.59 10.27
C THR A 113 6.95 9.89 9.77
N ALA A 114 6.91 9.48 8.50
CA ALA A 114 5.79 8.78 7.92
C ALA A 114 5.55 7.43 8.63
N TYR A 115 6.56 6.57 8.75
CA TYR A 115 6.44 5.29 9.44
C TYR A 115 6.08 5.47 10.93
N HIS A 116 6.85 6.29 11.67
CA HIS A 116 6.57 6.49 13.09
C HIS A 116 5.23 7.16 13.34
N GLY A 117 4.83 8.11 12.49
CA GLY A 117 3.55 8.78 12.59
C GLY A 117 2.39 7.80 12.39
N LEU A 118 2.42 7.02 11.33
CA LEU A 118 1.32 6.11 10.99
C LEU A 118 1.22 4.94 11.99
N CYS A 119 2.28 4.16 12.15
CA CYS A 119 2.23 2.93 12.96
C CYS A 119 1.96 3.23 14.42
N ILE A 120 2.73 4.15 15.02
CA ILE A 120 2.61 4.45 16.46
C ILE A 120 1.27 5.13 16.78
N SER A 121 0.78 6.03 15.93
CA SER A 121 -0.49 6.71 16.19
C SER A 121 -1.67 5.74 16.15
N CYS A 122 -1.72 4.85 15.15
CA CYS A 122 -2.75 3.84 15.03
C CYS A 122 -2.75 2.88 16.23
N HIS A 123 -1.58 2.33 16.58
CA HIS A 123 -1.45 1.43 17.71
C HIS A 123 -1.84 2.09 19.05
N LYS A 124 -1.46 3.35 19.25
CA LYS A 124 -1.88 4.12 20.45
C LYS A 124 -3.37 4.36 20.49
N GLU A 125 -3.97 4.70 19.36
CA GLU A 125 -5.42 4.89 19.28
C GLU A 125 -6.16 3.61 19.65
N MET A 126 -5.74 2.47 19.14
CA MET A 126 -6.31 1.17 19.50
C MET A 126 -6.15 0.87 20.99
N GLN A 127 -5.00 1.21 21.60
CA GLN A 127 -4.78 1.06 23.04
C GLN A 127 -5.75 1.93 23.86
N ILE A 128 -5.98 3.18 23.43
CA ILE A 128 -6.93 4.09 24.06
C ILE A 128 -8.34 3.51 23.98
N GLN A 129 -8.75 3.02 22.81
CA GLN A 129 -10.06 2.43 22.60
C GLN A 129 -10.26 1.17 23.48
N ASN A 130 -9.29 0.28 23.52
CA ASN A 130 -9.34 -0.91 24.36
C ASN A 130 -9.48 -0.52 25.83
N LYS A 131 -8.68 0.43 26.30
CA LYS A 131 -8.77 0.92 27.67
C LYS A 131 -10.12 1.56 27.99
N ALA A 132 -10.70 2.31 27.06
CA ALA A 132 -12.02 2.86 27.23
C ALA A 132 -13.11 1.78 27.34
N LEU A 133 -12.98 0.68 26.57
CA LEU A 133 -13.88 -0.47 26.66
C LEU A 133 -13.74 -1.18 28.02
N GLU A 134 -12.53 -1.42 28.50
CA GLU A 134 -12.27 -2.01 29.81
C GLU A 134 -12.92 -1.20 30.94
N ILE A 135 -12.75 0.12 30.93
CA ILE A 135 -13.31 1.02 31.95
C ILE A 135 -14.83 1.15 31.87
N SER A 136 -15.41 0.90 30.68
CA SER A 136 -16.86 1.07 30.46
C SER A 136 -17.73 0.12 31.29
N GLY A 137 -17.16 -0.93 31.87
CA GLY A 137 -17.87 -1.98 32.59
C GLY A 137 -18.77 -2.86 31.70
N ARG A 138 -18.63 -2.79 30.39
CA ARG A 138 -19.35 -3.67 29.47
C ARG A 138 -18.80 -5.09 29.55
N VAL A 139 -19.70 -6.04 29.55
CA VAL A 139 -19.29 -7.45 29.41
C VAL A 139 -18.85 -7.65 27.98
N LEU A 140 -17.57 -7.93 27.78
CA LEU A 140 -17.02 -8.23 26.47
C LEU A 140 -17.27 -9.73 26.20
N THR A 141 -17.81 -10.02 25.03
CA THR A 141 -18.06 -11.40 24.58
C THR A 141 -16.82 -12.02 23.93
N GLU A 142 -15.84 -11.17 23.57
CA GLU A 142 -14.59 -11.56 22.94
C GLU A 142 -13.41 -10.82 23.58
N ASN A 143 -12.21 -11.37 23.42
CA ASN A 143 -11.00 -10.69 23.84
C ASN A 143 -10.78 -9.41 23.03
N LEU A 144 -10.27 -8.38 23.71
CA LEU A 144 -9.89 -7.15 23.01
C LEU A 144 -8.79 -7.46 21.98
N PRO A 145 -8.84 -6.81 20.80
CA PRO A 145 -7.86 -7.03 19.75
C PRO A 145 -6.46 -6.62 20.21
N ASN A 146 -5.45 -7.29 19.68
CA ASN A 146 -4.06 -6.86 19.86
C ASN A 146 -3.88 -5.48 19.24
N THR A 147 -3.24 -4.58 19.99
CA THR A 147 -3.08 -3.17 19.58
C THR A 147 -1.73 -2.88 18.92
N GLY A 148 -0.85 -3.86 18.86
CA GLY A 148 0.49 -3.71 18.31
C GLY A 148 1.46 -2.91 19.21
N PRO A 149 2.75 -2.87 18.83
CA PRO A 149 3.81 -2.22 19.59
C PRO A 149 3.81 -0.70 19.39
N THR A 150 4.25 0.04 20.43
CA THR A 150 4.39 1.51 20.38
C THR A 150 5.75 2.01 20.86
N GLY A 151 6.57 1.13 21.42
CA GLY A 151 7.90 1.43 21.94
C GLY A 151 9.02 1.15 20.95
N CYS A 152 10.12 1.88 21.06
CA CYS A 152 11.26 1.75 20.15
C CYS A 152 11.81 0.30 20.08
N ILE A 153 12.01 -0.33 21.21
CA ILE A 153 12.58 -1.70 21.30
C ILE A 153 11.56 -2.81 21.02
N GLN A 154 10.29 -2.46 20.98
CA GLN A 154 9.22 -3.40 20.64
C GLN A 154 9.08 -3.56 19.12
N CYS A 155 9.40 -2.50 18.37
CA CYS A 155 9.40 -2.50 16.92
C CYS A 155 10.79 -2.85 16.37
N HIS A 156 11.83 -2.25 16.93
CA HIS A 156 13.23 -2.50 16.57
C HIS A 156 13.81 -3.51 17.56
N LEU A 157 13.63 -4.77 17.28
CA LEU A 157 14.14 -5.84 18.11
C LEU A 157 15.67 -5.79 18.15
N LYS A 158 16.27 -6.12 19.30
CA LYS A 158 17.72 -6.29 19.36
C LYS A 158 18.09 -7.59 18.65
N GLU A 159 19.16 -7.57 17.89
CA GLU A 159 19.78 -8.82 17.42
C GLU A 159 20.19 -9.61 18.68
N GLU A 160 19.80 -10.88 18.75
CA GLU A 160 20.30 -11.79 19.75
C GLU A 160 21.74 -12.16 19.34
N GLU A 161 22.72 -11.80 20.16
CA GLU A 161 24.13 -12.17 20.02
C GLU A 161 24.37 -13.67 20.23
#